data_37f1fbd950b907a66bb06d75d4819eaf
#
_entry.id   37f1fbd950b907a66bb06d75d4819eaf
#
_cell.length_a   1.000
_cell.length_b   1.000
_cell.length_c   1.000
_cell.angle_alpha   90.00
_cell.angle_beta   90.00
_cell.angle_gamma   90.00
#
_symmetry.space_group_name_H-M   'P 1'
#
loop_
_entity.id
_entity.type
_entity.pdbx_description
1 polymer ?
#
loop_
_entity_poly.entity_id
_entity_poly.type
_entity_poly.pdbx_seq_one_letter_code
_entity_poly.pdbx_strand_id
1 'polypeptide(L)'
;MTVEGTRPVEVELKYRVGELAAAERLLAAERVGPFAGSGGRARSMQLEDRYVDTSDGALGRAGFAVRLRQSGGKTIVSVKSLARTGGPGGSVRREEFEGPADRVGAAIDWPASDARALVLEHAGDAPLVELVTVRQLRRKRQLKSGQSRVELSLDEVDVVSRGRIVDRFVELEAELTKGDEGELEALGAALDAEPTLRRAMTSKLEAALAAVDGATGDEPVAPDQPVAPKEVDGATSAVEEPAAIEPVAAGDAEPDAPRLVVGKTPGVTADDHIAEAGRKVMRFHLARMLDHEPGVRAGIEAEGVHKMRVATRRQRAAWRIFGEAFSKGRTKRYRDGLRDTARRLGAVRDLDVQLEAADAYRADLPVAEQRALEPLLAAWRQHRDDARVLLLRELDTGGFRRWLDDYIDFVRTEGAAVRQVGAVQPHRIRDTAPSRIWTAYEGVRGYESALRWADVETLHELRIAGKWLRYSMEFVREPLGRDIDPLIARVTALQDHLGLMNDADVTASMTRTFLVEHTGDLSGPESAAIGRYLVDREKEVARLRRGVGATWRGVAGIRFRRTLGRVAAGL
;
A
#
# COMPACT_ATOMS: atom_id res chain seq x y z
N MET A 1 -6.31 -16.26 53.23
CA MET A 1 -5.97 -14.83 53.27
C MET A 1 -5.67 -14.41 51.86
N THR A 2 -6.67 -13.88 51.18
CA THR A 2 -6.59 -13.29 49.84
C THR A 2 -5.89 -11.95 49.98
N VAL A 3 -4.73 -11.80 49.36
CA VAL A 3 -4.04 -10.52 49.20
C VAL A 3 -4.93 -9.67 48.28
N GLU A 4 -5.61 -8.68 48.79
CA GLU A 4 -6.21 -7.62 48.00
C GLU A 4 -5.08 -6.85 47.28
N GLY A 5 -4.74 -7.27 46.08
CA GLY A 5 -3.90 -6.49 45.18
C GLY A 5 -4.68 -5.25 44.79
N THR A 6 -4.14 -4.06 45.03
CA THR A 6 -4.66 -2.79 44.57
C THR A 6 -4.88 -2.86 43.07
N ARG A 7 -6.16 -2.81 42.61
CA ARG A 7 -6.48 -2.80 41.18
C ARG A 7 -5.85 -1.57 40.52
N PRO A 8 -5.21 -1.71 39.37
CA PRO A 8 -4.55 -0.59 38.67
C PRO A 8 -5.63 0.40 38.21
N VAL A 9 -5.58 1.62 38.72
CA VAL A 9 -6.52 2.71 38.39
C VAL A 9 -5.76 3.77 37.58
N GLU A 10 -6.22 4.03 36.37
CA GLU A 10 -5.78 5.15 35.54
C GLU A 10 -6.53 6.42 35.93
N VAL A 11 -5.82 7.54 36.10
CA VAL A 11 -6.38 8.87 36.39
C VAL A 11 -5.92 9.84 35.32
N GLU A 12 -6.83 10.36 34.50
CA GLU A 12 -6.51 11.21 33.36
C GLU A 12 -7.45 12.41 33.22
N LEU A 13 -6.93 13.47 32.61
CA LEU A 13 -7.68 14.57 32.01
C LEU A 13 -7.64 14.43 30.51
N LYS A 14 -8.76 14.65 29.83
CA LYS A 14 -8.88 14.49 28.39
C LYS A 14 -9.53 15.71 27.75
N TYR A 15 -8.94 16.13 26.59
CA TYR A 15 -9.40 17.30 25.85
C TYR A 15 -9.52 17.01 24.37
N ARG A 16 -10.58 17.45 23.75
CA ARG A 16 -10.69 17.58 22.31
C ARG A 16 -9.96 18.87 21.88
N VAL A 17 -9.09 18.77 20.90
CA VAL A 17 -8.27 19.89 20.40
C VAL A 17 -8.92 20.50 19.17
N GLY A 18 -9.26 21.78 19.22
CA GLY A 18 -9.80 22.52 18.09
C GLY A 18 -8.70 23.05 17.14
N GLU A 19 -7.53 23.40 17.70
CA GLU A 19 -6.41 23.92 16.92
C GLU A 19 -5.11 23.19 17.28
N LEU A 20 -4.59 22.40 16.34
CA LEU A 20 -3.40 21.55 16.54
C LEU A 20 -2.18 22.37 17.02
N ALA A 21 -1.95 23.54 16.41
CA ALA A 21 -0.82 24.39 16.75
C ALA A 21 -0.80 24.87 18.21
N ALA A 22 -1.98 25.07 18.83
CA ALA A 22 -2.08 25.45 20.23
C ALA A 22 -1.66 24.28 21.15
N ALA A 23 -2.14 23.07 20.87
CA ALA A 23 -1.74 21.87 21.62
C ALA A 23 -0.25 21.52 21.43
N GLU A 24 0.31 21.77 20.24
CA GLU A 24 1.76 21.62 19.99
C GLU A 24 2.59 22.60 20.81
N ARG A 25 2.13 23.86 20.94
CA ARG A 25 2.79 24.85 21.83
C ARG A 25 2.77 24.39 23.29
N LEU A 26 1.63 23.87 23.79
CA LEU A 26 1.53 23.33 25.14
C LEU A 26 2.46 22.13 25.35
N LEU A 27 2.50 21.20 24.39
CA LEU A 27 3.39 20.05 24.47
C LEU A 27 4.87 20.45 24.46
N ALA A 28 5.23 21.55 23.78
CA ALA A 28 6.60 22.07 23.69
C ALA A 28 6.97 23.03 24.82
N ALA A 29 6.00 23.60 25.55
CA ALA A 29 6.20 24.62 26.58
C ALA A 29 7.14 24.14 27.70
N GLU A 30 7.99 25.00 28.23
CA GLU A 30 8.86 24.68 29.37
C GLU A 30 8.05 24.39 30.62
N ARG A 31 6.88 25.04 30.77
CA ARG A 31 5.93 24.84 31.87
C ARG A 31 4.51 24.85 31.35
N VAL A 32 3.66 24.00 31.97
CA VAL A 32 2.20 24.00 31.79
C VAL A 32 1.58 24.04 33.21
N GLY A 33 0.97 25.16 33.58
CA GLY A 33 0.54 25.38 34.95
C GLY A 33 1.67 25.16 35.97
N PRO A 34 1.47 24.36 37.02
CA PRO A 34 2.49 24.08 38.02
C PRO A 34 3.59 23.12 37.55
N PHE A 35 3.38 22.43 36.43
CA PHE A 35 4.28 21.38 35.93
C PHE A 35 5.37 21.94 35.02
N ALA A 36 6.59 21.52 35.24
CA ALA A 36 7.73 21.76 34.34
C ALA A 36 7.99 20.55 33.45
N GLY A 37 8.40 20.77 32.20
CA GLY A 37 8.81 19.70 31.31
C GLY A 37 10.04 18.97 31.83
N SER A 38 9.99 17.64 31.91
CA SER A 38 11.11 16.81 32.29
C SER A 38 11.49 15.87 31.13
N GLY A 39 12.78 15.72 30.85
CA GLY A 39 13.26 14.68 29.92
C GLY A 39 13.35 15.05 28.44
N GLY A 40 13.47 16.33 28.06
CA GLY A 40 13.79 16.72 26.69
C GLY A 40 12.58 16.85 25.75
N ARG A 41 12.81 16.62 24.42
CA ARG A 41 11.76 16.76 23.38
C ARG A 41 10.70 15.66 23.49
N ALA A 42 9.47 15.99 23.08
CA ALA A 42 8.39 15.02 22.97
C ALA A 42 8.79 13.83 22.07
N ARG A 43 8.44 12.61 22.50
CA ARG A 43 8.67 11.40 21.72
C ARG A 43 7.44 11.09 20.88
N SER A 44 7.64 10.79 19.60
CA SER A 44 6.57 10.37 18.69
C SER A 44 6.53 8.87 18.58
N MET A 45 5.32 8.30 18.59
CA MET A 45 5.06 6.89 18.33
C MET A 45 3.77 6.71 17.53
N GLN A 46 3.76 5.69 16.70
CA GLN A 46 2.57 5.25 15.98
C GLN A 46 1.95 4.11 16.75
N LEU A 47 0.63 4.17 16.93
CA LEU A 47 -0.16 3.17 17.63
C LEU A 47 -1.32 2.77 16.72
N GLU A 48 -1.60 1.48 16.63
CA GLU A 48 -2.82 0.95 16.03
C GLU A 48 -3.57 0.19 17.12
N ASP A 49 -4.74 0.69 17.45
CA ASP A 49 -5.64 0.14 18.46
C ASP A 49 -6.83 -0.50 17.74
N ARG A 50 -6.95 -1.82 17.80
CA ARG A 50 -8.12 -2.56 17.32
C ARG A 50 -9.02 -2.84 18.52
N TYR A 51 -10.20 -2.26 18.53
CA TYR A 51 -11.21 -2.57 19.52
C TYR A 51 -11.97 -3.81 19.09
N VAL A 52 -12.10 -4.75 20.01
CA VAL A 52 -12.68 -6.07 19.76
C VAL A 52 -13.72 -6.43 20.81
N ASP A 53 -14.69 -7.24 20.40
CA ASP A 53 -15.69 -7.86 21.26
C ASP A 53 -16.09 -9.22 20.67
N THR A 54 -16.89 -9.99 21.37
CA THR A 54 -17.58 -11.14 20.77
C THR A 54 -18.65 -10.67 19.78
N SER A 55 -19.09 -11.54 18.89
CA SER A 55 -20.12 -11.20 17.90
C SER A 55 -21.45 -10.75 18.52
N ASP A 56 -21.72 -11.16 19.75
CA ASP A 56 -22.90 -10.76 20.53
C ASP A 56 -22.62 -9.63 21.54
N GLY A 57 -21.39 -9.10 21.61
CA GLY A 57 -21.05 -7.98 22.46
C GLY A 57 -20.89 -8.32 23.95
N ALA A 58 -20.42 -9.52 24.29
CA ALA A 58 -20.37 -10.00 25.68
C ALA A 58 -19.46 -9.14 26.56
N LEU A 59 -18.32 -8.66 26.04
CA LEU A 59 -17.38 -7.83 26.79
C LEU A 59 -17.98 -6.42 27.08
N GLY A 60 -18.59 -5.81 26.05
CA GLY A 60 -19.28 -4.53 26.20
C GLY A 60 -20.46 -4.62 27.19
N ARG A 61 -21.28 -5.68 27.16
CA ARG A 61 -22.35 -5.92 28.14
C ARG A 61 -21.82 -6.15 29.53
N ALA A 62 -20.66 -6.74 29.69
CA ALA A 62 -19.97 -6.90 30.97
C ALA A 62 -19.33 -5.59 31.47
N GLY A 63 -19.41 -4.51 30.70
CA GLY A 63 -18.90 -3.20 31.08
C GLY A 63 -17.42 -2.99 30.78
N PHE A 64 -16.85 -3.69 29.78
CA PHE A 64 -15.44 -3.57 29.40
C PHE A 64 -15.27 -3.19 27.95
N ALA A 65 -14.25 -2.35 27.68
CA ALA A 65 -13.71 -2.10 26.35
C ALA A 65 -12.39 -2.86 26.21
N VAL A 66 -12.29 -3.72 25.22
CA VAL A 66 -11.07 -4.50 24.94
C VAL A 66 -10.38 -3.97 23.71
N ARG A 67 -9.09 -3.70 23.84
CA ARG A 67 -8.25 -3.11 22.80
C ARG A 67 -6.99 -3.94 22.59
N LEU A 68 -6.71 -4.30 21.35
CA LEU A 68 -5.44 -4.87 20.92
C LEU A 68 -4.56 -3.75 20.35
N ARG A 69 -3.57 -3.31 21.10
CA ARG A 69 -2.64 -2.25 20.72
C ARG A 69 -1.41 -2.82 20.04
N GLN A 70 -1.12 -2.36 18.84
CA GLN A 70 0.11 -2.69 18.14
C GLN A 70 1.09 -1.51 18.19
N SER A 71 2.33 -1.77 18.65
CA SER A 71 3.42 -0.80 18.70
C SER A 71 4.76 -1.51 18.60
N GLY A 72 5.63 -1.09 17.67
CA GLY A 72 6.99 -1.61 17.55
C GLY A 72 7.10 -3.12 17.32
N GLY A 73 6.10 -3.75 16.70
CA GLY A 73 6.06 -5.20 16.42
C GLY A 73 5.56 -6.06 17.59
N LYS A 74 5.10 -5.46 18.67
CA LYS A 74 4.47 -6.15 19.81
C LYS A 74 2.99 -5.82 19.85
N THR A 75 2.17 -6.81 20.25
CA THR A 75 0.74 -6.61 20.53
C THR A 75 0.51 -6.70 22.03
N ILE A 76 -0.24 -5.75 22.55
CA ILE A 76 -0.66 -5.69 23.96
C ILE A 76 -2.19 -5.65 23.98
N VAL A 77 -2.82 -6.52 24.77
CA VAL A 77 -4.24 -6.36 25.13
C VAL A 77 -4.37 -5.39 26.29
N SER A 78 -5.31 -4.45 26.18
CA SER A 78 -5.71 -3.55 27.26
C SER A 78 -7.22 -3.67 27.42
N VAL A 79 -7.65 -3.94 28.66
CA VAL A 79 -9.04 -4.09 29.07
C VAL A 79 -9.36 -2.94 30.01
N LYS A 80 -10.23 -2.03 29.56
CA LYS A 80 -10.65 -0.84 30.32
C LYS A 80 -12.09 -0.97 30.78
N SER A 81 -12.38 -0.68 32.04
CA SER A 81 -13.76 -0.56 32.52
C SER A 81 -14.48 0.60 31.82
N LEU A 82 -15.70 0.35 31.36
CA LEU A 82 -16.61 1.39 30.84
C LEU A 82 -17.22 2.22 31.96
N ALA A 83 -17.28 1.66 33.19
CA ALA A 83 -17.68 2.42 34.36
C ALA A 83 -16.62 3.48 34.70
N ARG A 84 -17.06 4.72 34.87
CA ARG A 84 -16.22 5.87 35.16
C ARG A 84 -16.62 6.47 36.49
N THR A 85 -15.63 6.77 37.31
CA THR A 85 -15.86 7.61 38.49
C THR A 85 -15.22 8.97 38.25
N GLY A 86 -16.00 10.04 38.44
CA GLY A 86 -15.46 11.41 38.36
C GLY A 86 -14.55 11.67 39.56
N GLY A 87 -13.36 12.22 39.28
CA GLY A 87 -12.43 12.70 40.29
C GLY A 87 -12.42 14.23 40.40
N PRO A 88 -11.57 14.78 41.29
CA PRO A 88 -11.37 16.21 41.42
C PRO A 88 -11.01 16.88 40.09
N GLY A 89 -11.50 18.10 39.86
CA GLY A 89 -11.18 18.87 38.63
C GLY A 89 -11.65 18.24 37.32
N GLY A 90 -12.64 17.31 37.36
CA GLY A 90 -13.17 16.65 36.18
C GLY A 90 -12.22 15.56 35.60
N SER A 91 -11.32 15.04 36.41
CA SER A 91 -10.54 13.85 36.06
C SER A 91 -11.42 12.61 35.96
N VAL A 92 -11.03 11.66 35.10
CA VAL A 92 -11.71 10.39 34.91
C VAL A 92 -10.85 9.28 35.51
N ARG A 93 -11.47 8.44 36.34
CA ARG A 93 -10.85 7.26 36.96
C ARG A 93 -11.49 6.01 36.40
N ARG A 94 -10.67 5.03 35.98
CA ARG A 94 -11.14 3.72 35.52
C ARG A 94 -10.11 2.63 35.76
N GLU A 95 -10.58 1.41 35.92
CA GLU A 95 -9.72 0.24 36.00
C GLU A 95 -9.19 -0.07 34.60
N GLU A 96 -7.87 -0.34 34.49
CA GLU A 96 -7.22 -0.79 33.28
C GLU A 96 -6.30 -1.98 33.59
N PHE A 97 -6.42 -3.05 32.78
CA PHE A 97 -5.59 -4.24 32.85
C PHE A 97 -4.88 -4.39 31.52
N GLU A 98 -3.57 -4.60 31.56
CA GLU A 98 -2.77 -4.82 30.36
C GLU A 98 -2.03 -6.18 30.41
N GLY A 99 -1.78 -6.74 29.23
CA GLY A 99 -1.03 -7.99 29.08
C GLY A 99 -0.57 -8.21 27.65
N PRO A 100 0.39 -9.14 27.46
CA PRO A 100 0.80 -9.54 26.12
C PRO A 100 -0.34 -10.28 25.41
N ALA A 101 -0.45 -10.06 24.09
CA ALA A 101 -1.44 -10.71 23.24
C ALA A 101 -0.87 -10.96 21.84
N ASP A 102 -1.53 -11.84 21.08
CA ASP A 102 -1.25 -12.02 19.66
C ASP A 102 -2.30 -11.32 18.82
N ARG A 103 -1.89 -10.82 17.66
CA ARG A 103 -2.78 -10.13 16.73
C ARG A 103 -3.80 -11.07 16.09
N VAL A 104 -3.41 -12.34 15.91
CA VAL A 104 -4.20 -13.40 15.28
C VAL A 104 -4.29 -14.55 16.27
N GLY A 105 -5.51 -15.05 16.49
CA GLY A 105 -5.77 -16.15 17.41
C GLY A 105 -6.84 -15.84 18.45
N ALA A 106 -7.27 -16.85 19.17
CA ALA A 106 -8.24 -16.73 20.25
C ALA A 106 -7.57 -16.19 21.52
N ALA A 107 -8.32 -15.53 22.39
CA ALA A 107 -7.81 -15.03 23.67
C ALA A 107 -7.21 -16.13 24.56
N ILE A 108 -7.66 -17.37 24.37
CA ILE A 108 -7.13 -18.53 25.09
C ILE A 108 -5.65 -18.82 24.79
N ASP A 109 -5.18 -18.42 23.61
CA ASP A 109 -3.78 -18.64 23.17
C ASP A 109 -2.83 -17.53 23.65
N TRP A 110 -3.34 -16.44 24.21
CA TRP A 110 -2.51 -15.35 24.68
C TRP A 110 -1.67 -15.77 25.91
N PRO A 111 -0.51 -15.15 26.14
CA PRO A 111 0.23 -15.34 27.38
C PRO A 111 -0.60 -14.99 28.62
N ALA A 112 -0.37 -15.69 29.72
CA ALA A 112 -1.11 -15.47 30.96
C ALA A 112 -0.95 -14.03 31.48
N SER A 113 -2.07 -13.37 31.79
CA SER A 113 -2.16 -12.03 32.35
C SER A 113 -3.54 -11.78 32.94
N ASP A 114 -3.68 -10.77 33.80
CA ASP A 114 -4.98 -10.38 34.37
C ASP A 114 -5.94 -9.92 33.26
N ALA A 115 -5.44 -9.21 32.26
CA ALA A 115 -6.22 -8.80 31.09
C ALA A 115 -6.76 -10.02 30.32
N ARG A 116 -5.94 -11.04 30.07
CA ARG A 116 -6.39 -12.29 29.44
C ARG A 116 -7.45 -13.00 30.30
N ALA A 117 -7.20 -13.11 31.61
CA ALA A 117 -8.13 -13.78 32.52
C ALA A 117 -9.51 -13.11 32.48
N LEU A 118 -9.56 -11.77 32.48
CA LEU A 118 -10.79 -11.00 32.42
C LEU A 118 -11.52 -11.16 31.08
N VAL A 119 -10.79 -11.20 29.96
CA VAL A 119 -11.39 -11.46 28.63
C VAL A 119 -12.00 -12.86 28.61
N LEU A 120 -11.30 -13.89 29.10
CA LEU A 120 -11.82 -15.26 29.12
C LEU A 120 -12.99 -15.44 30.09
N GLU A 121 -13.03 -14.70 31.18
CA GLU A 121 -14.15 -14.72 32.15
C GLU A 121 -15.48 -14.32 31.49
N HIS A 122 -15.45 -13.33 30.58
CA HIS A 122 -16.67 -12.78 29.98
C HIS A 122 -16.93 -13.26 28.54
N ALA A 123 -15.89 -13.54 27.76
CA ALA A 123 -16.02 -14.00 26.38
C ALA A 123 -15.87 -15.53 26.23
N GLY A 124 -15.32 -16.23 27.24
CA GLY A 124 -15.00 -17.66 27.14
C GLY A 124 -14.00 -17.92 26.01
N ASP A 125 -14.29 -18.93 25.19
CA ASP A 125 -13.55 -19.28 23.98
C ASP A 125 -14.13 -18.67 22.70
N ALA A 126 -15.13 -17.78 22.82
CA ALA A 126 -15.77 -17.14 21.68
C ALA A 126 -14.76 -16.32 20.88
N PRO A 127 -14.80 -16.37 19.52
CA PRO A 127 -13.92 -15.58 18.68
C PRO A 127 -14.20 -14.09 18.85
N LEU A 128 -13.13 -13.30 18.98
CA LEU A 128 -13.22 -11.85 19.05
C LEU A 128 -13.29 -11.27 17.65
N VAL A 129 -14.29 -10.41 17.41
CA VAL A 129 -14.49 -9.68 16.16
C VAL A 129 -14.07 -8.22 16.33
N GLU A 130 -13.55 -7.62 15.28
CA GLU A 130 -13.19 -6.20 15.28
C GLU A 130 -14.44 -5.33 15.23
N LEU A 131 -14.55 -4.39 16.16
CA LEU A 131 -15.58 -3.35 16.19
C LEU A 131 -15.16 -2.15 15.34
N VAL A 132 -13.95 -1.65 15.60
CA VAL A 132 -13.37 -0.48 14.93
C VAL A 132 -11.86 -0.47 15.15
N THR A 133 -11.11 0.05 14.19
CA THR A 133 -9.68 0.31 14.33
C THR A 133 -9.43 1.82 14.48
N VAL A 134 -8.60 2.18 15.45
CA VAL A 134 -8.16 3.55 15.71
C VAL A 134 -6.65 3.63 15.49
N ARG A 135 -6.21 4.44 14.54
CA ARG A 135 -4.80 4.72 14.29
C ARG A 135 -4.45 6.07 14.88
N GLN A 136 -3.33 6.15 15.60
CA GLN A 136 -2.96 7.41 16.26
C GLN A 136 -1.46 7.69 16.13
N LEU A 137 -1.14 8.96 15.84
CA LEU A 137 0.18 9.50 16.06
C LEU A 137 0.20 10.15 17.43
N ARG A 138 0.78 9.44 18.40
CA ARG A 138 0.94 9.93 19.76
C ARG A 138 2.28 10.66 19.90
N ARG A 139 2.24 11.91 20.36
CA ARG A 139 3.41 12.65 20.79
C ARG A 139 3.31 12.88 22.28
N LYS A 140 4.24 12.34 23.06
CA LYS A 140 4.18 12.36 24.50
C LYS A 140 5.41 12.96 25.16
N ARG A 141 5.20 13.57 26.31
CA ARG A 141 6.22 14.19 27.14
C ARG A 141 5.89 14.02 28.62
N GLN A 142 6.93 13.83 29.43
CA GLN A 142 6.75 13.82 30.89
C GLN A 142 6.82 15.25 31.45
N LEU A 143 5.88 15.55 32.33
CA LEU A 143 5.85 16.78 33.12
C LEU A 143 6.04 16.43 34.59
N LYS A 144 6.62 17.33 35.36
CA LYS A 144 6.90 17.14 36.78
C LYS A 144 6.53 18.38 37.61
N SER A 145 5.85 18.17 38.76
CA SER A 145 5.65 19.15 39.79
C SER A 145 5.85 18.46 41.16
N GLY A 146 6.79 18.95 41.96
CA GLY A 146 7.12 18.32 43.23
C GLY A 146 7.40 16.83 43.11
N GLN A 147 6.59 15.99 43.73
CA GLN A 147 6.63 14.53 43.68
C GLN A 147 5.73 13.95 42.58
N SER A 148 4.84 14.77 42.00
CA SER A 148 3.89 14.33 40.99
C SER A 148 4.50 14.32 39.59
N ARG A 149 4.09 13.34 38.80
CA ARG A 149 4.48 13.16 37.39
C ARG A 149 3.24 12.93 36.54
N VAL A 150 3.17 13.65 35.44
CA VAL A 150 2.10 13.54 34.45
C VAL A 150 2.71 13.23 33.10
N GLU A 151 2.16 12.26 32.39
CA GLU A 151 2.42 12.08 30.98
C GLU A 151 1.42 12.94 30.20
N LEU A 152 1.92 13.96 29.50
CA LEU A 152 1.12 14.76 28.58
C LEU A 152 1.28 14.16 27.18
N SER A 153 0.17 13.72 26.56
CA SER A 153 0.17 13.15 25.23
C SER A 153 -0.78 13.87 24.30
N LEU A 154 -0.33 14.14 23.08
CA LEU A 154 -1.09 14.71 21.99
C LEU A 154 -1.29 13.64 20.93
N ASP A 155 -2.53 13.24 20.70
CA ASP A 155 -2.94 12.17 19.81
C ASP A 155 -3.66 12.74 18.59
N GLU A 156 -3.06 12.58 17.42
CA GLU A 156 -3.77 12.74 16.15
C GLU A 156 -4.39 11.39 15.79
N VAL A 157 -5.72 11.33 15.73
CA VAL A 157 -6.50 10.09 15.67
C VAL A 157 -7.21 9.98 14.34
N ASP A 158 -7.01 8.85 13.64
CA ASP A 158 -7.79 8.42 12.48
C ASP A 158 -8.68 7.24 12.91
N VAL A 159 -9.99 7.36 12.72
CA VAL A 159 -10.95 6.27 12.91
C VAL A 159 -11.09 5.51 11.61
N VAL A 160 -10.84 4.21 11.64
CA VAL A 160 -10.84 3.36 10.45
C VAL A 160 -11.93 2.30 10.56
N SER A 161 -12.83 2.25 9.60
CA SER A 161 -13.84 1.20 9.46
C SER A 161 -13.83 0.66 8.04
N ARG A 162 -13.84 -0.67 7.89
CA ARG A 162 -13.80 -1.36 6.58
C ARG A 162 -12.71 -0.83 5.65
N GLY A 163 -11.51 -0.56 6.21
CA GLY A 163 -10.36 -0.06 5.45
C GLY A 163 -10.42 1.43 5.05
N ARG A 164 -11.45 2.17 5.45
CA ARG A 164 -11.61 3.60 5.15
C ARG A 164 -11.51 4.44 6.41
N ILE A 165 -10.91 5.62 6.31
CA ILE A 165 -10.95 6.62 7.40
C ILE A 165 -12.34 7.25 7.37
N VAL A 166 -13.11 7.04 8.43
CA VAL A 166 -14.48 7.55 8.59
C VAL A 166 -14.55 8.83 9.41
N ASP A 167 -13.54 9.08 10.27
CA ASP A 167 -13.43 10.32 11.06
C ASP A 167 -11.98 10.61 11.43
N ARG A 168 -11.70 11.87 11.78
CA ARG A 168 -10.42 12.36 12.28
C ARG A 168 -10.61 13.36 13.38
N PHE A 169 -9.84 13.20 14.45
CA PHE A 169 -9.85 14.17 15.54
C PHE A 169 -8.49 14.22 16.26
N VAL A 170 -8.31 15.26 17.07
CA VAL A 170 -7.10 15.43 17.88
C VAL A 170 -7.50 15.49 19.34
N GLU A 171 -6.80 14.72 20.18
CA GLU A 171 -6.96 14.71 21.62
C GLU A 171 -5.67 15.06 22.34
N LEU A 172 -5.79 15.80 23.44
CA LEU A 172 -4.74 16.02 24.43
C LEU A 172 -5.12 15.29 25.69
N GLU A 173 -4.27 14.38 26.18
CA GLU A 173 -4.46 13.62 27.41
C GLU A 173 -3.38 13.98 28.40
N ALA A 174 -3.75 14.15 29.68
CA ALA A 174 -2.83 14.32 30.79
C ALA A 174 -3.09 13.22 31.81
N GLU A 175 -2.22 12.22 31.86
CA GLU A 175 -2.31 11.04 32.70
C GLU A 175 -1.41 11.18 33.93
N LEU A 176 -1.95 11.04 35.12
CA LEU A 176 -1.19 11.03 36.37
C LEU A 176 -0.47 9.69 36.52
N THR A 177 0.83 9.68 36.29
CA THR A 177 1.65 8.47 36.43
C THR A 177 2.21 8.28 37.84
N LYS A 178 2.25 9.34 38.64
CA LYS A 178 2.67 9.30 40.05
C LYS A 178 2.27 10.61 40.73
N GLY A 179 1.84 10.55 42.00
CA GLY A 179 1.66 11.71 42.86
C GLY A 179 0.23 11.99 43.22
N ASP A 180 -0.11 13.28 43.41
CA ASP A 180 -1.38 13.76 43.99
C ASP A 180 -2.33 14.26 42.89
N GLU A 181 -3.62 13.89 43.01
CA GLU A 181 -4.65 14.27 42.05
C GLU A 181 -4.99 15.79 42.12
N GLY A 182 -4.79 16.44 43.25
CA GLY A 182 -4.96 17.88 43.35
C GLY A 182 -3.97 18.67 42.50
N GLU A 183 -2.74 18.14 42.29
CA GLU A 183 -1.80 18.75 41.36
C GLU A 183 -2.26 18.53 39.90
N LEU A 184 -2.89 17.38 39.59
CA LEU A 184 -3.49 17.16 38.28
C LEU A 184 -4.65 18.13 38.01
N GLU A 185 -5.45 18.45 39.02
CA GLU A 185 -6.50 19.48 38.94
C GLU A 185 -5.92 20.86 38.60
N ALA A 186 -4.83 21.25 39.24
CA ALA A 186 -4.14 22.50 38.94
C ALA A 186 -3.59 22.57 37.53
N LEU A 187 -3.13 21.42 36.97
CA LEU A 187 -2.79 21.30 35.57
C LEU A 187 -4.03 21.47 34.69
N GLY A 188 -5.14 20.83 35.07
CA GLY A 188 -6.43 20.96 34.40
C GLY A 188 -6.90 22.41 34.27
N ALA A 189 -6.81 23.18 35.33
CA ALA A 189 -7.15 24.62 35.31
C ALA A 189 -6.27 25.42 34.31
N ALA A 190 -4.99 25.05 34.17
CA ALA A 190 -4.10 25.68 33.18
C ALA A 190 -4.46 25.27 31.74
N LEU A 191 -4.88 24.02 31.51
CA LEU A 191 -5.33 23.56 30.21
C LEU A 191 -6.70 24.13 29.82
N ASP A 192 -7.60 24.30 30.76
CA ASP A 192 -8.94 24.91 30.56
C ASP A 192 -8.86 26.39 30.16
N ALA A 193 -7.74 27.06 30.46
CA ALA A 193 -7.49 28.44 30.04
C ALA A 193 -7.15 28.56 28.54
N GLU A 194 -6.83 27.46 27.84
CA GLU A 194 -6.60 27.46 26.39
C GLU A 194 -7.94 27.35 25.63
N PRO A 195 -8.38 28.40 24.91
CA PRO A 195 -9.74 28.45 24.33
C PRO A 195 -10.00 27.37 23.28
N THR A 196 -8.94 26.78 22.70
CA THR A 196 -9.04 25.77 21.66
C THR A 196 -9.13 24.35 22.21
N LEU A 197 -9.02 24.19 23.55
CA LEU A 197 -9.20 22.92 24.24
C LEU A 197 -10.60 22.83 24.82
N ARG A 198 -11.25 21.69 24.61
CA ARG A 198 -12.56 21.39 25.23
C ARG A 198 -12.49 20.06 25.95
N ARG A 199 -12.92 20.03 27.21
CA ARG A 199 -12.99 18.78 27.98
C ARG A 199 -13.75 17.70 27.22
N ALA A 200 -13.14 16.52 27.07
CA ALA A 200 -13.77 15.37 26.42
C ALA A 200 -14.18 14.35 27.47
N MET A 201 -15.49 14.06 27.52
CA MET A 201 -16.06 13.06 28.42
C MET A 201 -16.21 11.68 27.76
N THR A 202 -16.10 11.60 26.45
CA THR A 202 -16.19 10.35 25.67
C THR A 202 -14.83 9.65 25.56
N SER A 203 -14.82 8.32 25.60
CA SER A 203 -13.64 7.52 25.28
C SER A 203 -13.37 7.53 23.77
N LYS A 204 -12.15 7.16 23.39
CA LYS A 204 -11.80 6.99 21.96
C LYS A 204 -12.68 5.93 21.27
N LEU A 205 -13.04 4.85 21.99
CA LEU A 205 -13.96 3.84 21.46
C LEU A 205 -15.36 4.42 21.20
N GLU A 206 -15.94 5.13 22.17
CA GLU A 206 -17.27 5.74 22.01
C GLU A 206 -17.28 6.75 20.86
N ALA A 207 -16.25 7.59 20.75
CA ALA A 207 -16.11 8.53 19.65
C ALA A 207 -15.96 7.81 18.29
N ALA A 208 -15.19 6.72 18.28
CA ALA A 208 -14.97 5.93 17.05
C ALA A 208 -16.23 5.19 16.61
N LEU A 209 -16.98 4.59 17.53
CA LEU A 209 -18.25 3.91 17.21
C LEU A 209 -19.31 4.90 16.72
N ALA A 210 -19.44 6.07 17.36
CA ALA A 210 -20.34 7.11 16.87
C ALA A 210 -20.00 7.59 15.46
N ALA A 211 -18.71 7.67 15.11
CA ALA A 211 -18.27 8.01 13.77
C ALA A 211 -18.62 6.92 12.73
N VAL A 212 -18.51 5.65 13.12
CA VAL A 212 -18.90 4.51 12.25
C VAL A 212 -20.42 4.51 12.03
N ASP A 213 -21.21 4.71 13.07
CA ASP A 213 -22.68 4.76 12.97
C ASP A 213 -23.15 5.94 12.11
N GLY A 214 -22.49 7.11 12.23
CA GLY A 214 -22.78 8.28 11.40
C GLY A 214 -22.43 8.06 9.93
N ALA A 215 -21.38 7.30 9.63
CA ALA A 215 -20.95 7.00 8.26
C ALA A 215 -21.83 5.95 7.55
N THR A 216 -22.57 5.11 8.29
CA THR A 216 -23.49 4.12 7.71
C THR A 216 -24.82 4.71 7.24
N GLY A 217 -25.13 5.98 7.60
CA GLY A 217 -26.33 6.70 7.20
C GLY A 217 -26.23 7.42 5.83
N ASP A 218 -25.06 7.56 5.27
CA ASP A 218 -24.80 8.25 4.00
C ASP A 218 -24.15 7.24 3.02
N GLU A 219 -24.97 6.50 2.25
CA GLU A 219 -24.46 5.69 1.12
C GLU A 219 -24.15 6.62 -0.06
N PRO A 220 -22.89 6.92 -0.35
CA PRO A 220 -22.53 7.48 -1.65
C PRO A 220 -22.53 6.35 -2.68
N VAL A 221 -23.20 6.56 -3.79
CA VAL A 221 -23.15 5.75 -5.01
C VAL A 221 -21.71 5.32 -5.29
N ALA A 222 -21.47 4.01 -5.26
CA ALA A 222 -20.17 3.40 -5.43
C ALA A 222 -19.54 3.81 -6.77
N PRO A 223 -18.30 4.32 -6.81
CA PRO A 223 -17.53 4.27 -8.04
C PRO A 223 -17.17 2.80 -8.33
N ASP A 224 -17.31 2.43 -9.60
CA ASP A 224 -17.03 1.12 -10.17
C ASP A 224 -15.86 0.42 -9.47
N GLN A 225 -16.14 -0.65 -8.75
CA GLN A 225 -15.15 -1.45 -8.05
C GLN A 225 -14.20 -2.10 -9.07
N PRO A 226 -12.90 -2.14 -8.85
CA PRO A 226 -12.01 -3.04 -9.55
C PRO A 226 -12.38 -4.47 -9.13
N VAL A 227 -12.79 -5.27 -10.10
CA VAL A 227 -13.11 -6.69 -9.95
C VAL A 227 -11.91 -7.40 -9.28
N ALA A 228 -12.11 -7.90 -8.08
CA ALA A 228 -11.17 -8.81 -7.42
C ALA A 228 -10.94 -10.05 -8.31
N PRO A 229 -9.76 -10.65 -8.30
CA PRO A 229 -9.53 -11.91 -9.00
C PRO A 229 -10.43 -12.97 -8.37
N LYS A 230 -11.32 -13.56 -9.18
CA LYS A 230 -12.11 -14.72 -8.79
C LYS A 230 -11.16 -15.87 -8.47
N GLU A 231 -11.32 -16.45 -7.31
CA GLU A 231 -10.79 -17.77 -6.98
C GLU A 231 -11.18 -18.74 -8.09
N VAL A 232 -10.21 -19.47 -8.59
CA VAL A 232 -10.43 -20.54 -9.56
C VAL A 232 -10.74 -21.77 -8.74
N ASP A 233 -12.02 -22.13 -8.66
CA ASP A 233 -12.46 -23.43 -8.15
C ASP A 233 -11.77 -24.56 -8.93
N GLY A 234 -11.12 -25.45 -8.18
CA GLY A 234 -10.50 -26.64 -8.71
C GLY A 234 -11.53 -27.60 -9.26
N ALA A 235 -11.65 -27.64 -10.57
CA ALA A 235 -12.29 -28.75 -11.28
C ALA A 235 -11.20 -29.65 -11.85
N THR A 236 -10.99 -30.77 -11.19
CA THR A 236 -10.28 -31.93 -11.73
C THR A 236 -10.98 -32.40 -12.99
N SER A 237 -10.41 -32.13 -14.15
CA SER A 237 -10.79 -32.75 -15.40
C SER A 237 -9.66 -33.65 -15.88
N ALA A 238 -10.00 -34.88 -16.15
CA ALA A 238 -9.13 -35.95 -16.60
C ALA A 238 -8.23 -35.52 -17.77
N VAL A 239 -6.96 -35.85 -17.65
CA VAL A 239 -5.96 -35.66 -18.70
C VAL A 239 -6.23 -36.72 -19.79
N GLU A 240 -6.77 -36.30 -20.93
CA GLU A 240 -6.65 -37.06 -22.17
C GLU A 240 -5.25 -36.85 -22.72
N GLU A 241 -4.51 -37.93 -22.99
CA GLU A 241 -3.23 -37.92 -23.66
C GLU A 241 -3.33 -37.23 -25.03
N PRO A 242 -2.50 -36.21 -25.34
CA PRO A 242 -2.50 -35.65 -26.68
C PRO A 242 -1.77 -36.59 -27.65
N ALA A 243 -2.46 -36.94 -28.71
CA ALA A 243 -1.90 -37.65 -29.87
C ALA A 243 -0.61 -36.96 -30.36
N ALA A 244 0.36 -37.78 -30.70
CA ALA A 244 1.63 -37.35 -31.25
C ALA A 244 1.43 -36.48 -32.51
N ILE A 245 1.84 -35.20 -32.41
CA ILE A 245 1.88 -34.29 -33.56
C ILE A 245 3.27 -34.42 -34.19
N GLU A 246 3.30 -34.87 -35.43
CA GLU A 246 4.50 -34.90 -36.25
C GLU A 246 5.10 -33.50 -36.37
N PRO A 247 6.46 -33.37 -36.46
CA PRO A 247 7.10 -32.10 -36.63
C PRO A 247 6.73 -31.51 -37.98
N VAL A 248 5.99 -30.40 -37.98
CA VAL A 248 5.80 -29.58 -39.18
C VAL A 248 7.17 -29.04 -39.59
N ALA A 249 7.62 -29.40 -40.76
CA ALA A 249 8.84 -28.90 -41.37
C ALA A 249 8.90 -27.37 -41.31
N ALA A 250 10.10 -26.85 -41.03
CA ALA A 250 10.40 -25.42 -41.06
C ALA A 250 10.07 -24.91 -42.48
N GLY A 251 8.89 -24.31 -42.60
CA GLY A 251 8.50 -23.58 -43.79
C GLY A 251 9.37 -22.32 -43.89
N ASP A 252 9.85 -22.10 -45.08
CA ASP A 252 10.68 -20.98 -45.53
C ASP A 252 10.14 -19.67 -44.90
N ALA A 253 11.03 -18.96 -44.19
CA ALA A 253 10.74 -17.64 -43.65
C ALA A 253 10.45 -16.70 -44.82
N GLU A 254 9.19 -16.31 -45.02
CA GLU A 254 8.86 -15.20 -45.92
C GLU A 254 9.60 -13.93 -45.47
N PRO A 255 10.08 -13.11 -46.41
CA PRO A 255 10.91 -11.96 -46.10
C PRO A 255 10.07 -10.91 -45.37
N ASP A 256 10.58 -10.53 -44.18
CA ASP A 256 10.38 -9.29 -43.44
C ASP A 256 9.04 -8.56 -43.68
N ALA A 257 8.02 -8.87 -42.87
CA ALA A 257 6.90 -7.95 -42.65
C ALA A 257 7.48 -6.56 -42.30
N PRO A 258 7.05 -5.49 -42.95
CA PRO A 258 7.69 -4.19 -42.80
C PRO A 258 7.67 -3.76 -41.33
N ARG A 259 8.83 -3.77 -40.69
CA ARG A 259 9.01 -3.30 -39.33
C ARG A 259 8.46 -1.89 -39.22
N LEU A 260 7.77 -1.59 -38.09
CA LEU A 260 7.31 -0.25 -37.80
C LEU A 260 8.51 0.69 -37.65
N VAL A 261 8.69 1.59 -38.63
CA VAL A 261 9.73 2.62 -38.52
C VAL A 261 9.22 3.74 -37.64
N VAL A 262 9.94 4.01 -36.55
CA VAL A 262 9.62 5.09 -35.60
C VAL A 262 10.85 5.95 -35.35
N GLY A 263 10.63 7.22 -34.97
CA GLY A 263 11.68 8.14 -34.57
C GLY A 263 12.29 7.80 -33.19
N LYS A 264 13.13 8.69 -32.69
CA LYS A 264 13.70 8.60 -31.33
C LYS A 264 12.65 8.79 -30.25
N THR A 265 11.56 9.49 -30.58
CA THR A 265 10.41 9.82 -29.71
C THR A 265 9.11 9.52 -30.42
N PRO A 266 7.97 9.46 -29.71
CA PRO A 266 6.65 9.24 -30.33
C PRO A 266 6.22 10.33 -31.33
N GLY A 267 6.73 11.56 -31.21
CA GLY A 267 6.37 12.69 -32.09
C GLY A 267 5.02 13.32 -31.72
N VAL A 268 4.66 13.32 -30.45
CA VAL A 268 3.42 13.94 -29.95
C VAL A 268 3.56 15.46 -29.94
N THR A 269 2.55 16.16 -30.47
CA THR A 269 2.47 17.63 -30.49
C THR A 269 1.29 18.15 -29.66
N ALA A 270 1.32 19.44 -29.30
CA ALA A 270 0.23 20.08 -28.55
C ALA A 270 -1.08 20.11 -29.35
N ASP A 271 -1.00 20.16 -30.69
CA ASP A 271 -2.15 20.24 -31.59
C ASP A 271 -2.73 18.87 -31.98
N ASP A 272 -2.03 17.78 -31.65
CA ASP A 272 -2.55 16.45 -31.95
C ASP A 272 -3.93 16.23 -31.32
N HIS A 273 -4.84 15.66 -32.11
CA HIS A 273 -6.04 15.05 -31.53
C HIS A 273 -5.62 13.97 -30.53
N ILE A 274 -6.28 13.89 -29.37
CA ILE A 274 -5.91 12.96 -28.29
C ILE A 274 -5.82 11.49 -28.73
N ALA A 275 -6.67 11.08 -29.70
CA ALA A 275 -6.61 9.74 -30.28
C ALA A 275 -5.34 9.55 -31.12
N GLU A 276 -4.92 10.56 -31.89
CA GLU A 276 -3.71 10.47 -32.71
C GLU A 276 -2.44 10.50 -31.86
N ALA A 277 -2.41 11.32 -30.82
CA ALA A 277 -1.34 11.28 -29.83
C ALA A 277 -1.22 9.88 -29.21
N GLY A 278 -2.35 9.28 -28.80
CA GLY A 278 -2.40 7.90 -28.30
C GLY A 278 -1.87 6.89 -29.31
N ARG A 279 -2.24 7.03 -30.60
CA ARG A 279 -1.76 6.18 -31.70
C ARG A 279 -0.26 6.31 -31.93
N LYS A 280 0.28 7.52 -31.90
CA LYS A 280 1.74 7.78 -31.99
C LYS A 280 2.50 7.08 -30.88
N VAL A 281 2.02 7.19 -29.63
CA VAL A 281 2.60 6.54 -28.46
C VAL A 281 2.52 5.00 -28.57
N MET A 282 1.36 4.46 -28.98
CA MET A 282 1.18 3.01 -29.18
C MET A 282 2.09 2.49 -30.27
N ARG A 283 2.16 3.16 -31.43
CA ARG A 283 3.05 2.79 -32.55
C ARG A 283 4.51 2.77 -32.12
N PHE A 284 4.96 3.79 -31.40
CA PHE A 284 6.33 3.88 -30.89
C PHE A 284 6.70 2.71 -29.98
N HIS A 285 5.81 2.34 -29.06
CA HIS A 285 6.06 1.24 -28.14
C HIS A 285 5.81 -0.14 -28.77
N LEU A 286 4.95 -0.24 -29.79
CA LEU A 286 4.79 -1.47 -30.54
C LEU A 286 6.07 -1.80 -31.35
N ALA A 287 6.66 -0.80 -32.01
CA ALA A 287 7.94 -0.97 -32.70
C ALA A 287 9.01 -1.52 -31.74
N ARG A 288 9.14 -0.95 -30.53
CA ARG A 288 10.08 -1.42 -29.50
C ARG A 288 9.75 -2.83 -28.97
N MET A 289 8.48 -3.20 -28.89
CA MET A 289 8.08 -4.55 -28.53
C MET A 289 8.57 -5.55 -29.57
N LEU A 290 8.41 -5.24 -30.85
CA LEU A 290 8.87 -6.07 -31.97
C LEU A 290 10.40 -6.15 -32.05
N ASP A 291 11.11 -5.04 -31.81
CA ASP A 291 12.58 -5.01 -31.79
C ASP A 291 13.19 -5.95 -30.73
N HIS A 292 12.45 -6.24 -29.66
CA HIS A 292 12.93 -7.10 -28.57
C HIS A 292 12.45 -8.56 -28.68
N GLU A 293 11.50 -8.88 -29.56
CA GLU A 293 10.99 -10.23 -29.75
C GLU A 293 12.08 -11.25 -30.12
N PRO A 294 13.04 -10.97 -31.04
CA PRO A 294 14.12 -11.91 -31.34
C PRO A 294 14.96 -12.29 -30.12
N GLY A 295 15.26 -11.34 -29.22
CA GLY A 295 15.96 -11.60 -27.97
C GLY A 295 15.18 -12.50 -27.00
N VAL A 296 13.85 -12.34 -26.94
CA VAL A 296 12.96 -13.22 -26.18
C VAL A 296 13.00 -14.65 -26.72
N ARG A 297 12.97 -14.81 -28.05
CA ARG A 297 13.03 -16.13 -28.71
C ARG A 297 14.37 -16.81 -28.51
N ALA A 298 15.48 -16.08 -28.68
CA ALA A 298 16.82 -16.60 -28.47
C ALA A 298 17.07 -17.08 -27.03
N GLY A 299 16.48 -16.41 -26.04
CA GLY A 299 16.53 -16.82 -24.63
C GLY A 299 17.91 -16.74 -23.97
N ILE A 300 18.84 -16.04 -24.59
CA ILE A 300 20.23 -15.95 -24.12
C ILE A 300 20.33 -15.04 -22.88
N GLU A 301 19.48 -14.01 -22.82
CA GLU A 301 19.50 -13.01 -21.74
C GLU A 301 18.10 -12.69 -21.26
N ALA A 302 17.91 -12.55 -19.94
CA ALA A 302 16.67 -12.08 -19.31
C ALA A 302 16.27 -10.66 -19.76
N GLU A 303 17.22 -9.89 -20.28
CA GLU A 303 17.05 -8.51 -20.74
C GLU A 303 16.07 -8.39 -21.92
N GLY A 304 16.01 -9.39 -22.83
CA GLY A 304 15.04 -9.42 -23.93
C GLY A 304 13.59 -9.44 -23.42
N VAL A 305 13.30 -10.34 -22.46
CA VAL A 305 11.98 -10.43 -21.80
C VAL A 305 11.66 -9.13 -21.07
N HIS A 306 12.62 -8.58 -20.32
CA HIS A 306 12.45 -7.33 -19.60
C HIS A 306 12.06 -6.18 -20.54
N LYS A 307 12.79 -5.96 -21.62
CA LYS A 307 12.55 -4.86 -22.56
C LYS A 307 11.22 -5.01 -23.30
N MET A 308 10.89 -6.22 -23.75
CA MET A 308 9.60 -6.50 -24.40
C MET A 308 8.43 -6.28 -23.42
N ARG A 309 8.57 -6.71 -22.15
CA ARG A 309 7.58 -6.46 -21.10
C ARG A 309 7.40 -4.97 -20.82
N VAL A 310 8.48 -4.20 -20.78
CA VAL A 310 8.41 -2.73 -20.61
C VAL A 310 7.64 -2.09 -21.76
N ALA A 311 7.94 -2.46 -23.01
CA ALA A 311 7.25 -1.93 -24.18
C ALA A 311 5.76 -2.30 -24.18
N THR A 312 5.39 -3.54 -23.87
CA THR A 312 4.00 -4.01 -23.75
C THR A 312 3.27 -3.28 -22.63
N ARG A 313 3.90 -3.10 -21.48
CA ARG A 313 3.33 -2.35 -20.34
C ARG A 313 3.05 -0.89 -20.69
N ARG A 314 3.95 -0.24 -21.45
CA ARG A 314 3.76 1.15 -21.90
C ARG A 314 2.60 1.27 -22.88
N GLN A 315 2.40 0.30 -23.78
CA GLN A 315 1.23 0.28 -24.66
C GLN A 315 -0.08 0.13 -23.85
N ARG A 316 -0.12 -0.77 -22.86
CA ARG A 316 -1.28 -0.88 -21.97
C ARG A 316 -1.57 0.41 -21.20
N ALA A 317 -0.52 1.12 -20.79
CA ALA A 317 -0.66 2.44 -20.16
C ALA A 317 -1.20 3.48 -21.15
N ALA A 318 -0.74 3.47 -22.40
CA ALA A 318 -1.27 4.35 -23.46
C ALA A 318 -2.77 4.09 -23.69
N TRP A 319 -3.19 2.82 -23.73
CA TRP A 319 -4.62 2.48 -23.81
C TRP A 319 -5.44 2.99 -22.61
N ARG A 320 -4.88 3.02 -21.41
CA ARG A 320 -5.57 3.58 -20.23
C ARG A 320 -5.69 5.10 -20.31
N ILE A 321 -4.65 5.80 -20.78
CA ILE A 321 -4.61 7.28 -20.83
C ILE A 321 -5.40 7.83 -22.01
N PHE A 322 -5.30 7.20 -23.18
CA PHE A 322 -5.89 7.68 -24.43
C PHE A 322 -7.12 6.88 -24.87
N GLY A 323 -7.43 5.77 -24.22
CA GLY A 323 -8.43 4.81 -24.69
C GLY A 323 -9.86 5.35 -24.79
N GLU A 324 -10.20 6.38 -24.02
CA GLU A 324 -11.51 7.05 -24.10
C GLU A 324 -11.74 7.77 -25.43
N ALA A 325 -10.67 8.15 -26.13
CA ALA A 325 -10.75 8.76 -27.44
C ALA A 325 -11.08 7.76 -28.58
N PHE A 326 -11.14 6.47 -28.25
CA PHE A 326 -11.43 5.41 -29.21
C PHE A 326 -12.75 4.69 -28.90
N SER A 327 -13.36 4.10 -29.92
CA SER A 327 -14.53 3.23 -29.78
C SER A 327 -14.17 1.96 -29.01
N LYS A 328 -14.77 1.75 -27.82
CA LYS A 328 -14.48 0.62 -26.92
C LYS A 328 -14.65 -0.74 -27.59
N GLY A 329 -15.73 -0.93 -28.36
CA GLY A 329 -16.03 -2.19 -29.05
C GLY A 329 -15.00 -2.52 -30.15
N ARG A 330 -14.67 -1.53 -30.99
CA ARG A 330 -13.74 -1.70 -32.12
C ARG A 330 -12.28 -1.93 -31.69
N THR A 331 -11.91 -1.54 -30.47
CA THR A 331 -10.53 -1.62 -29.95
C THR A 331 -10.32 -2.68 -28.87
N LYS A 332 -11.39 -3.38 -28.46
CA LYS A 332 -11.31 -4.40 -27.39
C LYS A 332 -10.26 -5.47 -27.70
N ARG A 333 -10.24 -6.00 -28.93
CA ARG A 333 -9.32 -7.05 -29.36
C ARG A 333 -7.84 -6.68 -29.18
N TYR A 334 -7.47 -5.41 -29.42
CA TYR A 334 -6.08 -4.95 -29.27
C TYR A 334 -5.65 -4.92 -27.79
N ARG A 335 -6.54 -4.47 -26.91
CA ARG A 335 -6.28 -4.43 -25.46
C ARG A 335 -6.22 -5.82 -24.86
N ASP A 336 -7.05 -6.74 -25.34
CA ASP A 336 -7.07 -8.12 -24.88
C ASP A 336 -5.77 -8.84 -25.26
N GLY A 337 -5.32 -8.76 -26.52
CA GLY A 337 -4.04 -9.34 -26.93
C GLY A 337 -2.83 -8.76 -26.20
N LEU A 338 -2.80 -7.43 -25.96
CA LEU A 338 -1.76 -6.82 -25.12
C LEU A 338 -1.80 -7.32 -23.67
N ARG A 339 -2.98 -7.60 -23.11
CA ARG A 339 -3.11 -8.15 -21.77
C ARG A 339 -2.56 -9.57 -21.70
N ASP A 340 -2.90 -10.40 -22.69
CA ASP A 340 -2.45 -11.78 -22.75
C ASP A 340 -0.93 -11.87 -22.95
N THR A 341 -0.37 -11.10 -23.88
CA THR A 341 1.08 -10.97 -24.06
C THR A 341 1.78 -10.48 -22.77
N ALA A 342 1.21 -9.46 -22.10
CA ALA A 342 1.78 -8.94 -20.86
C ALA A 342 1.76 -9.97 -19.72
N ARG A 343 0.72 -10.82 -19.65
CA ARG A 343 0.61 -11.88 -18.65
C ARG A 343 1.70 -12.92 -18.84
N ARG A 344 1.94 -13.37 -20.08
CA ARG A 344 2.99 -14.35 -20.41
C ARG A 344 4.40 -13.80 -20.14
N LEU A 345 4.68 -12.57 -20.58
CA LEU A 345 5.96 -11.91 -20.29
C LEU A 345 6.15 -11.65 -18.79
N GLY A 346 5.05 -11.36 -18.08
CA GLY A 346 5.05 -11.17 -16.64
C GLY A 346 5.47 -12.43 -15.89
N ALA A 347 4.88 -13.57 -16.23
CA ALA A 347 5.16 -14.84 -15.57
C ALA A 347 6.64 -15.23 -15.63
N VAL A 348 7.33 -14.96 -16.75
CA VAL A 348 8.78 -15.20 -16.87
C VAL A 348 9.56 -14.14 -16.08
N ARG A 349 9.30 -12.85 -16.28
CA ARG A 349 10.11 -11.78 -15.69
C ARG A 349 9.97 -11.71 -14.17
N ASP A 350 8.80 -12.01 -13.63
CA ASP A 350 8.61 -12.01 -12.18
C ASP A 350 9.52 -13.07 -11.52
N LEU A 351 9.68 -14.25 -12.13
CA LEU A 351 10.62 -15.28 -11.67
C LEU A 351 12.09 -14.90 -11.93
N ASP A 352 12.43 -14.23 -13.04
CA ASP A 352 13.79 -13.70 -13.26
C ASP A 352 14.19 -12.75 -12.12
N VAL A 353 13.30 -11.83 -11.69
CA VAL A 353 13.56 -10.89 -10.58
C VAL A 353 13.77 -11.64 -9.26
N GLN A 354 12.95 -12.67 -9.00
CA GLN A 354 13.08 -13.46 -7.78
C GLN A 354 14.41 -14.23 -7.74
N LEU A 355 14.80 -14.84 -8.86
CA LEU A 355 16.06 -15.55 -8.98
C LEU A 355 17.26 -14.62 -8.84
N GLU A 356 17.24 -13.44 -9.49
CA GLU A 356 18.26 -12.40 -9.34
C GLU A 356 18.45 -12.00 -7.87
N ALA A 357 17.35 -11.77 -7.15
CA ALA A 357 17.38 -11.38 -5.73
C ALA A 357 17.91 -12.51 -4.83
N ALA A 358 17.50 -13.76 -5.10
CA ALA A 358 17.93 -14.92 -4.31
C ALA A 358 19.39 -15.29 -4.60
N ASP A 359 19.85 -15.17 -5.84
CA ASP A 359 21.25 -15.41 -6.20
C ASP A 359 22.17 -14.32 -5.61
N ALA A 360 21.72 -13.07 -5.56
CA ALA A 360 22.45 -12.00 -4.87
C ALA A 360 22.58 -12.28 -3.36
N TYR A 361 21.51 -12.68 -2.69
CA TYR A 361 21.55 -13.08 -1.28
C TYR A 361 22.46 -14.28 -1.06
N ARG A 362 22.36 -15.31 -1.93
CA ARG A 362 23.16 -16.53 -1.84
C ARG A 362 24.65 -16.26 -1.95
N ALA A 363 25.07 -15.32 -2.79
CA ALA A 363 26.49 -15.01 -3.02
C ALA A 363 27.24 -14.59 -1.74
N ASP A 364 26.52 -13.99 -0.78
CA ASP A 364 27.09 -13.52 0.49
C ASP A 364 27.10 -14.59 1.60
N LEU A 365 26.61 -15.81 1.32
CA LEU A 365 26.50 -16.89 2.30
C LEU A 365 27.69 -17.84 2.27
N PRO A 366 27.99 -18.55 3.39
CA PRO A 366 28.90 -19.69 3.39
C PRO A 366 28.45 -20.80 2.45
N VAL A 367 29.39 -21.54 1.83
CA VAL A 367 29.12 -22.58 0.82
C VAL A 367 28.06 -23.61 1.26
N ALA A 368 28.08 -24.01 2.54
CA ALA A 368 27.09 -24.96 3.08
C ALA A 368 25.67 -24.40 3.04
N GLU A 369 25.49 -23.11 3.34
CA GLU A 369 24.20 -22.42 3.30
C GLU A 369 23.76 -22.10 1.88
N GLN A 370 24.72 -21.83 0.97
CA GLN A 370 24.43 -21.68 -0.47
C GLN A 370 23.75 -22.94 -1.03
N ARG A 371 24.24 -24.13 -0.65
CA ARG A 371 23.66 -25.42 -1.07
C ARG A 371 22.29 -25.66 -0.46
N ALA A 372 22.09 -25.23 0.77
CA ALA A 372 20.81 -25.39 1.47
C ALA A 372 19.66 -24.53 0.88
N LEU A 373 19.97 -23.51 0.06
CA LEU A 373 18.97 -22.73 -0.69
C LEU A 373 18.61 -23.36 -2.04
N GLU A 374 19.36 -24.35 -2.50
CA GLU A 374 19.20 -24.91 -3.85
C GLU A 374 17.80 -25.47 -4.14
N PRO A 375 17.08 -26.14 -3.19
CA PRO A 375 15.71 -26.60 -3.46
C PRO A 375 14.75 -25.48 -3.88
N LEU A 376 14.80 -24.32 -3.22
CA LEU A 376 13.99 -23.15 -3.57
C LEU A 376 14.36 -22.62 -4.97
N LEU A 377 15.67 -22.46 -5.22
CA LEU A 377 16.17 -21.91 -6.49
C LEU A 377 15.88 -22.86 -7.67
N ALA A 378 16.03 -24.16 -7.48
CA ALA A 378 15.72 -25.16 -8.48
C ALA A 378 14.22 -25.15 -8.85
N ALA A 379 13.34 -25.07 -7.86
CA ALA A 379 11.90 -24.96 -8.11
C ALA A 379 11.54 -23.67 -8.89
N TRP A 380 12.11 -22.53 -8.51
CA TRP A 380 11.86 -21.27 -9.23
C TRP A 380 12.43 -21.27 -10.65
N ARG A 381 13.60 -21.89 -10.87
CA ARG A 381 14.14 -22.06 -12.25
C ARG A 381 13.23 -22.94 -13.09
N GLN A 382 12.73 -24.05 -12.55
CA GLN A 382 11.78 -24.91 -13.25
C GLN A 382 10.50 -24.15 -13.64
N HIS A 383 9.89 -23.43 -12.69
CA HIS A 383 8.70 -22.63 -12.96
C HIS A 383 8.97 -21.53 -14.01
N ARG A 384 10.17 -20.93 -13.98
CA ARG A 384 10.57 -19.92 -14.97
C ARG A 384 10.69 -20.54 -16.37
N ASP A 385 11.27 -21.72 -16.48
CA ASP A 385 11.45 -22.42 -17.76
C ASP A 385 10.10 -22.88 -18.33
N ASP A 386 9.20 -23.37 -17.49
CA ASP A 386 7.81 -23.70 -17.85
C ASP A 386 7.05 -22.46 -18.35
N ALA A 387 7.15 -21.35 -17.63
CA ALA A 387 6.55 -20.07 -18.05
C ALA A 387 7.12 -19.60 -19.41
N ARG A 388 8.42 -19.79 -19.64
CA ARG A 388 9.07 -19.47 -20.90
C ARG A 388 8.54 -20.32 -22.06
N VAL A 389 8.38 -21.62 -21.86
CA VAL A 389 7.79 -22.51 -22.88
C VAL A 389 6.40 -22.04 -23.28
N LEU A 390 5.57 -21.66 -22.28
CA LEU A 390 4.22 -21.14 -22.54
C LEU A 390 4.25 -19.79 -23.27
N LEU A 391 5.20 -18.91 -22.97
CA LEU A 391 5.40 -17.64 -23.68
C LEU A 391 5.74 -17.88 -25.15
N LEU A 392 6.71 -18.74 -25.42
CA LEU A 392 7.14 -19.02 -26.81
C LEU A 392 6.01 -19.66 -27.61
N ARG A 393 5.28 -20.62 -27.03
CA ARG A 393 4.10 -21.21 -27.68
C ARG A 393 3.06 -20.15 -28.07
N GLU A 394 2.79 -19.18 -27.19
CA GLU A 394 1.83 -18.10 -27.47
C GLU A 394 2.30 -17.24 -28.66
N LEU A 395 3.58 -16.85 -28.67
CA LEU A 395 4.17 -16.04 -29.74
C LEU A 395 4.18 -16.76 -31.12
N ASP A 396 4.14 -18.10 -31.13
CA ASP A 396 4.13 -18.91 -32.34
C ASP A 396 2.73 -19.18 -32.89
N THR A 397 1.68 -18.85 -32.13
CA THR A 397 0.31 -19.09 -32.58
C THR A 397 -0.06 -18.22 -33.80
N GLY A 398 -0.81 -18.81 -34.73
CA GLY A 398 -1.43 -18.02 -35.81
C GLY A 398 -2.41 -16.95 -35.30
N GLY A 399 -2.96 -17.15 -34.08
CA GLY A 399 -3.79 -16.17 -33.41
C GLY A 399 -3.03 -14.91 -33.02
N PHE A 400 -1.84 -15.08 -32.41
CA PHE A 400 -0.95 -13.96 -32.05
C PHE A 400 -0.49 -13.19 -33.30
N ARG A 401 -0.09 -13.88 -34.37
CA ARG A 401 0.35 -13.24 -35.62
C ARG A 401 -0.76 -12.38 -36.24
N ARG A 402 -1.98 -12.94 -36.40
CA ARG A 402 -3.13 -12.17 -36.91
C ARG A 402 -3.48 -10.97 -36.02
N TRP A 403 -3.45 -11.15 -34.72
CA TRP A 403 -3.67 -10.03 -33.80
C TRP A 403 -2.62 -8.94 -33.97
N LEU A 404 -1.37 -9.33 -34.14
CA LEU A 404 -0.25 -8.41 -34.29
C LEU A 404 -0.37 -7.60 -35.59
N ASP A 405 -0.69 -8.25 -36.72
CA ASP A 405 -0.90 -7.62 -38.02
C ASP A 405 -2.07 -6.61 -37.96
N ASP A 406 -3.20 -7.02 -37.40
CA ASP A 406 -4.35 -6.16 -37.16
C ASP A 406 -3.99 -4.94 -36.29
N TYR A 407 -3.12 -5.13 -35.29
CA TYR A 407 -2.73 -4.06 -34.39
C TYR A 407 -1.72 -3.11 -35.04
N ILE A 408 -0.83 -3.61 -35.87
CA ILE A 408 0.08 -2.83 -36.71
C ILE A 408 -0.74 -1.94 -37.65
N ASP A 409 -1.72 -2.49 -38.34
CA ASP A 409 -2.60 -1.74 -39.23
C ASP A 409 -3.38 -0.67 -38.49
N PHE A 410 -3.91 -0.99 -37.31
CA PHE A 410 -4.61 0.00 -36.47
C PHE A 410 -3.71 1.17 -36.07
N VAL A 411 -2.46 0.93 -35.64
CA VAL A 411 -1.58 2.03 -35.21
C VAL A 411 -0.99 2.82 -36.37
N ARG A 412 -1.09 2.32 -37.62
CA ARG A 412 -0.69 3.00 -38.85
C ARG A 412 -1.81 3.86 -39.43
N THR A 413 -3.07 3.43 -39.27
CA THR A 413 -4.22 4.06 -39.92
C THR A 413 -4.73 5.24 -39.12
N GLU A 414 -4.49 6.46 -39.59
CA GLU A 414 -5.00 7.68 -39.00
C GLU A 414 -6.53 7.66 -38.97
N GLY A 415 -7.14 8.16 -37.89
CA GLY A 415 -8.59 8.19 -37.72
C GLY A 415 -9.24 6.83 -37.40
N ALA A 416 -8.50 5.69 -37.45
CA ALA A 416 -9.08 4.37 -37.18
C ALA A 416 -9.69 4.29 -35.77
N ALA A 417 -10.95 3.88 -35.70
CA ALA A 417 -11.73 3.69 -34.46
C ALA A 417 -11.81 4.93 -33.54
N VAL A 418 -11.52 6.13 -34.01
CA VAL A 418 -11.67 7.36 -33.24
C VAL A 418 -13.13 7.57 -32.89
N ARG A 419 -13.40 7.97 -31.65
CA ARG A 419 -14.73 8.38 -31.20
C ARG A 419 -14.96 9.82 -31.62
N GLN A 420 -16.07 10.08 -32.32
CA GLN A 420 -16.46 11.42 -32.67
C GLN A 420 -16.78 12.23 -31.41
N VAL A 421 -16.30 13.46 -31.36
CA VAL A 421 -16.57 14.44 -30.31
C VAL A 421 -17.23 15.68 -30.90
N GLY A 422 -18.05 16.36 -30.10
CA GLY A 422 -18.66 17.62 -30.53
C GLY A 422 -17.61 18.72 -30.76
N ALA A 423 -17.91 19.68 -31.61
CA ALA A 423 -16.99 20.77 -31.99
C ALA A 423 -16.47 21.59 -30.79
N VAL A 424 -17.26 21.69 -29.73
CA VAL A 424 -16.90 22.43 -28.49
C VAL A 424 -16.25 21.59 -27.43
N GLN A 425 -16.09 20.26 -27.64
CA GLN A 425 -15.46 19.39 -26.67
C GLN A 425 -13.93 19.45 -26.80
N PRO A 426 -13.18 19.60 -25.69
CA PRO A 426 -11.73 19.55 -25.71
C PRO A 426 -11.25 18.19 -26.26
N HIS A 427 -10.41 18.21 -27.29
CA HIS A 427 -9.97 17.00 -27.98
C HIS A 427 -8.49 17.02 -28.43
N ARG A 428 -7.81 18.15 -28.22
CA ARG A 428 -6.35 18.23 -28.48
C ARG A 428 -5.55 17.98 -27.21
N ILE A 429 -4.27 17.68 -27.37
CA ILE A 429 -3.36 17.48 -26.24
C ILE A 429 -3.29 18.74 -25.39
N ARG A 430 -3.15 19.93 -25.98
CA ARG A 430 -3.13 21.20 -25.23
C ARG A 430 -4.35 21.42 -24.35
N ASP A 431 -5.51 20.94 -24.79
CA ASP A 431 -6.78 21.15 -24.09
C ASP A 431 -7.01 20.14 -22.96
N THR A 432 -6.44 18.94 -23.09
CA THR A 432 -6.78 17.78 -22.23
C THR A 432 -5.65 17.30 -21.32
N ALA A 433 -4.39 17.45 -21.74
CA ALA A 433 -3.25 16.94 -20.99
C ALA A 433 -3.06 17.65 -19.64
N PRO A 434 -3.21 18.98 -19.51
CA PRO A 434 -3.04 19.67 -18.22
C PRO A 434 -3.96 19.11 -17.13
N SER A 435 -5.25 18.99 -17.42
CA SER A 435 -6.25 18.47 -16.45
C SER A 435 -6.00 17.00 -16.11
N ARG A 436 -5.63 16.16 -17.08
CA ARG A 436 -5.32 14.74 -16.86
C ARG A 436 -4.08 14.54 -15.98
N ILE A 437 -3.03 15.31 -16.22
CA ILE A 437 -1.81 15.28 -15.41
C ILE A 437 -2.14 15.74 -13.98
N TRP A 438 -2.95 16.81 -13.84
CA TRP A 438 -3.33 17.34 -12.54
C TRP A 438 -4.17 16.33 -11.75
N THR A 439 -5.18 15.72 -12.36
CA THR A 439 -5.99 14.65 -11.74
C THR A 439 -5.12 13.48 -11.28
N ALA A 440 -4.16 13.05 -12.11
CA ALA A 440 -3.22 12.00 -11.72
C ALA A 440 -2.33 12.41 -10.54
N TYR A 441 -1.90 13.68 -10.49
CA TYR A 441 -1.14 14.22 -9.37
C TYR A 441 -1.96 14.28 -8.09
N GLU A 442 -3.21 14.71 -8.16
CA GLU A 442 -4.11 14.72 -7.00
C GLU A 442 -4.40 13.31 -6.51
N GLY A 443 -4.54 12.33 -7.41
CA GLY A 443 -4.64 10.92 -7.05
C GLY A 443 -3.44 10.43 -6.24
N VAL A 444 -2.21 10.85 -6.58
CA VAL A 444 -1.02 10.57 -5.78
C VAL A 444 -1.09 11.32 -4.44
N ARG A 445 -1.47 12.60 -4.45
CA ARG A 445 -1.56 13.43 -3.24
C ARG A 445 -2.58 12.90 -2.23
N GLY A 446 -3.63 12.23 -2.69
CA GLY A 446 -4.63 11.60 -1.83
C GLY A 446 -4.06 10.65 -0.77
N TYR A 447 -2.88 10.06 -1.04
CA TYR A 447 -2.20 9.18 -0.08
C TYR A 447 -1.46 9.92 1.05
N GLU A 448 -1.37 11.26 1.02
CA GLU A 448 -0.59 12.04 2.01
C GLU A 448 -1.00 11.74 3.45
N SER A 449 -2.30 11.66 3.71
CA SER A 449 -2.83 11.37 5.04
C SER A 449 -2.68 9.90 5.44
N ALA A 450 -2.76 8.98 4.46
CA ALA A 450 -2.62 7.55 4.70
C ALA A 450 -1.15 7.11 4.85
N LEU A 451 -0.20 7.86 4.29
CA LEU A 451 1.20 7.44 4.17
C LEU A 451 1.87 7.14 5.52
N ARG A 452 1.46 7.82 6.56
CA ARG A 452 1.91 7.65 7.94
C ARG A 452 1.62 6.23 8.48
N TRP A 453 0.52 5.63 8.03
CA TRP A 453 0.01 4.34 8.48
C TRP A 453 0.09 3.26 7.39
N ALA A 454 0.55 3.65 6.21
CA ALA A 454 0.48 2.81 5.04
C ALA A 454 1.09 1.43 5.30
N ASP A 455 0.27 0.41 5.13
CA ASP A 455 0.70 -0.98 4.99
C ASP A 455 1.26 -1.22 3.59
N VAL A 456 1.66 -2.44 3.31
CA VAL A 456 2.23 -2.81 1.99
C VAL A 456 1.20 -2.63 0.89
N GLU A 457 -0.07 -2.95 1.14
CA GLU A 457 -1.16 -2.82 0.18
C GLU A 457 -1.41 -1.35 -0.20
N THR A 458 -1.53 -0.45 0.79
CA THR A 458 -1.66 1.00 0.56
C THR A 458 -0.47 1.57 -0.23
N LEU A 459 0.76 1.10 0.07
CA LEU A 459 1.95 1.52 -0.67
C LEU A 459 2.01 0.93 -2.08
N HIS A 460 1.44 -0.26 -2.30
CA HIS A 460 1.24 -0.81 -3.64
C HIS A 460 0.27 0.03 -4.47
N GLU A 461 -0.85 0.48 -3.88
CA GLU A 461 -1.78 1.40 -4.52
C GLU A 461 -1.13 2.73 -4.87
N LEU A 462 -0.36 3.32 -3.94
CA LEU A 462 0.43 4.53 -4.20
C LEU A 462 1.41 4.32 -5.37
N ARG A 463 2.07 3.16 -5.45
CA ARG A 463 2.93 2.80 -6.59
C ARG A 463 2.16 2.80 -7.91
N ILE A 464 0.92 2.27 -7.90
CA ILE A 464 0.05 2.30 -9.07
C ILE A 464 -0.34 3.74 -9.43
N ALA A 465 -0.76 4.55 -8.47
CA ALA A 465 -1.09 5.97 -8.70
C ALA A 465 0.12 6.75 -9.25
N GLY A 466 1.30 6.59 -8.66
CA GLY A 466 2.55 7.17 -9.14
C GLY A 466 2.89 6.76 -10.58
N LYS A 467 2.63 5.50 -10.95
CA LYS A 467 2.81 5.01 -12.33
C LYS A 467 1.91 5.77 -13.32
N TRP A 468 0.66 6.04 -12.94
CA TRP A 468 -0.25 6.80 -13.81
C TRP A 468 0.17 8.25 -13.96
N LEU A 469 0.59 8.90 -12.88
CA LEU A 469 1.15 10.24 -12.94
C LEU A 469 2.38 10.30 -13.86
N ARG A 470 3.32 9.37 -13.72
CA ARG A 470 4.50 9.31 -14.58
C ARG A 470 4.14 9.17 -16.05
N TYR A 471 3.30 8.19 -16.40
CA TYR A 471 2.91 7.99 -17.80
C TYR A 471 2.11 9.15 -18.37
N SER A 472 1.27 9.82 -17.57
CA SER A 472 0.55 11.01 -18.01
C SER A 472 1.49 12.15 -18.41
N MET A 473 2.67 12.26 -17.74
CA MET A 473 3.70 13.23 -18.11
C MET A 473 4.58 12.72 -19.28
N GLU A 474 5.06 11.47 -19.21
CA GLU A 474 5.99 10.92 -20.21
C GLU A 474 5.39 10.87 -21.62
N PHE A 475 4.10 10.53 -21.76
CA PHE A 475 3.47 10.40 -23.08
C PHE A 475 3.21 11.71 -23.80
N VAL A 476 3.22 12.82 -23.05
CA VAL A 476 3.10 14.17 -23.60
C VAL A 476 4.34 15.03 -23.27
N ARG A 477 5.49 14.37 -23.06
CA ARG A 477 6.74 15.03 -22.68
C ARG A 477 7.21 16.04 -23.74
N GLU A 478 7.03 15.71 -25.03
CA GLU A 478 7.49 16.56 -26.13
C GLU A 478 6.81 17.94 -26.13
N PRO A 479 5.48 18.05 -26.10
CA PRO A 479 4.83 19.36 -26.01
C PRO A 479 5.00 20.06 -24.65
N LEU A 480 5.26 19.32 -23.54
CA LEU A 480 5.56 19.91 -22.23
C LEU A 480 6.97 20.51 -22.13
N GLY A 481 7.87 20.12 -23.04
CA GLY A 481 9.24 20.58 -23.05
C GLY A 481 10.12 19.94 -21.95
N ARG A 482 11.36 20.45 -21.82
CA ARG A 482 12.36 19.84 -20.91
C ARG A 482 12.08 20.11 -19.42
N ASP A 483 11.30 21.10 -19.09
CA ASP A 483 10.99 21.45 -17.70
C ASP A 483 10.19 20.37 -16.95
N ILE A 484 9.58 19.42 -17.68
CA ILE A 484 8.88 18.27 -17.08
C ILE A 484 9.85 17.19 -16.58
N ASP A 485 11.07 17.10 -17.13
CA ASP A 485 12.03 16.03 -16.86
C ASP A 485 12.40 15.87 -15.37
N PRO A 486 12.68 16.96 -14.62
CA PRO A 486 12.94 16.85 -13.18
C PRO A 486 11.75 16.34 -12.37
N LEU A 487 10.52 16.59 -12.84
CA LEU A 487 9.31 16.07 -12.19
C LEU A 487 9.14 14.58 -12.45
N ILE A 488 9.32 14.15 -13.71
CA ILE A 488 9.33 12.73 -14.08
C ILE A 488 10.38 11.98 -13.25
N ALA A 489 11.59 12.51 -13.13
CA ALA A 489 12.66 11.88 -12.35
C ALA A 489 12.28 11.68 -10.86
N ARG A 490 11.61 12.65 -10.23
CA ARG A 490 11.15 12.52 -8.83
C ARG A 490 10.07 11.47 -8.67
N VAL A 491 9.11 11.41 -9.60
CA VAL A 491 8.07 10.38 -9.57
C VAL A 491 8.68 9.00 -9.84
N THR A 492 9.67 8.91 -10.74
CA THR A 492 10.41 7.67 -10.99
C THR A 492 11.13 7.19 -9.74
N ALA A 493 11.84 8.08 -9.02
CA ALA A 493 12.52 7.71 -7.76
C ALA A 493 11.56 7.18 -6.69
N LEU A 494 10.34 7.76 -6.57
CA LEU A 494 9.31 7.22 -5.69
C LEU A 494 8.85 5.82 -6.15
N GLN A 495 8.65 5.64 -7.46
CA GLN A 495 8.22 4.36 -8.01
C GLN A 495 9.27 3.26 -7.89
N ASP A 496 10.54 3.58 -8.08
CA ASP A 496 11.64 2.62 -7.95
C ASP A 496 11.76 2.16 -6.50
N HIS A 497 11.66 3.08 -5.54
CA HIS A 497 11.64 2.74 -4.13
C HIS A 497 10.46 1.83 -3.74
N LEU A 498 9.24 2.17 -4.18
CA LEU A 498 8.05 1.34 -3.97
C LEU A 498 8.09 0.03 -4.77
N GLY A 499 8.81 0.01 -5.91
CA GLY A 499 9.06 -1.18 -6.71
C GLY A 499 9.90 -2.19 -5.95
N LEU A 500 11.05 -1.76 -5.41
CA LEU A 500 11.92 -2.62 -4.59
C LEU A 500 11.17 -3.22 -3.39
N MET A 501 10.32 -2.40 -2.72
CA MET A 501 9.51 -2.90 -1.61
C MET A 501 8.51 -3.97 -2.06
N ASN A 502 7.79 -3.72 -3.16
CA ASN A 502 6.85 -4.70 -3.72
C ASN A 502 7.54 -5.99 -4.14
N ASP A 503 8.72 -5.90 -4.76
CA ASP A 503 9.46 -7.07 -5.21
C ASP A 503 9.96 -7.89 -4.01
N ALA A 504 10.41 -7.24 -2.93
CA ALA A 504 10.77 -7.92 -1.68
C ALA A 504 9.56 -8.61 -1.01
N ASP A 505 8.37 -7.98 -1.02
CA ASP A 505 7.14 -8.54 -0.46
C ASP A 505 6.64 -9.75 -1.25
N VAL A 506 6.65 -9.66 -2.58
CA VAL A 506 6.32 -10.79 -3.47
C VAL A 506 7.28 -11.95 -3.24
N THR A 507 8.60 -11.66 -3.12
CA THR A 507 9.61 -12.69 -2.82
C THR A 507 9.35 -13.36 -1.48
N ALA A 508 9.05 -12.58 -0.43
CA ALA A 508 8.71 -13.12 0.88
C ALA A 508 7.47 -14.03 0.83
N SER A 509 6.44 -13.60 0.10
CA SER A 509 5.21 -14.38 -0.09
C SER A 509 5.47 -15.69 -0.82
N MET A 510 6.20 -15.67 -1.94
CA MET A 510 6.56 -16.87 -2.71
C MET A 510 7.42 -17.84 -1.89
N THR A 511 8.39 -17.31 -1.12
CA THR A 511 9.25 -18.14 -0.26
C THR A 511 8.43 -18.81 0.85
N ARG A 512 7.46 -18.09 1.44
CA ARG A 512 6.55 -18.64 2.46
C ARG A 512 5.67 -19.75 1.87
N THR A 513 5.10 -19.53 0.70
CA THR A 513 4.31 -20.53 -0.03
C THR A 513 5.14 -21.79 -0.27
N PHE A 514 6.38 -21.63 -0.77
CA PHE A 514 7.29 -22.76 -0.99
C PHE A 514 7.56 -23.58 0.28
N LEU A 515 7.83 -22.91 1.41
CA LEU A 515 8.05 -23.59 2.70
C LEU A 515 6.82 -24.38 3.16
N VAL A 516 5.63 -23.85 2.93
CA VAL A 516 4.37 -24.53 3.29
C VAL A 516 4.13 -25.75 2.39
N GLU A 517 4.28 -25.59 1.08
CA GLU A 517 4.05 -26.65 0.09
C GLU A 517 5.04 -27.81 0.21
N HIS A 518 6.27 -27.56 0.67
CA HIS A 518 7.33 -28.56 0.81
C HIS A 518 7.60 -28.94 2.28
N THR A 519 6.62 -28.73 3.16
CA THR A 519 6.71 -29.16 4.56
C THR A 519 6.87 -30.69 4.62
N GLY A 520 8.03 -31.15 5.13
CA GLY A 520 8.36 -32.59 5.22
C GLY A 520 9.29 -33.10 4.10
N ASP A 521 9.41 -32.40 2.98
CA ASP A 521 10.32 -32.78 1.89
C ASP A 521 11.71 -32.17 2.07
N LEU A 522 11.81 -31.04 2.79
CA LEU A 522 13.05 -30.34 3.07
C LEU A 522 13.77 -30.92 4.29
N SER A 523 15.09 -31.07 4.20
CA SER A 523 15.92 -31.32 5.38
C SER A 523 15.90 -30.14 6.34
N GLY A 524 16.25 -30.38 7.62
CA GLY A 524 16.33 -29.31 8.63
C GLY A 524 17.23 -28.14 8.22
N PRO A 525 18.45 -28.36 7.68
CA PRO A 525 19.32 -27.30 7.19
C PRO A 525 18.71 -26.49 6.04
N GLU A 526 18.01 -27.13 5.08
CA GLU A 526 17.36 -26.48 3.95
C GLU A 526 16.20 -25.60 4.41
N SER A 527 15.29 -26.16 5.23
CA SER A 527 14.19 -25.41 5.81
C SER A 527 14.68 -24.18 6.61
N ALA A 528 15.77 -24.35 7.41
CA ALA A 528 16.35 -23.26 8.17
C ALA A 528 17.00 -22.18 7.26
N ALA A 529 17.68 -22.55 6.18
CA ALA A 529 18.30 -21.60 5.25
C ALA A 529 17.23 -20.80 4.49
N ILE A 530 16.20 -21.47 3.98
CA ILE A 530 15.08 -20.84 3.28
C ILE A 530 14.29 -19.94 4.24
N GLY A 531 14.10 -20.37 5.49
CA GLY A 531 13.49 -19.56 6.54
C GLY A 531 14.27 -18.27 6.85
N ARG A 532 15.62 -18.34 6.88
CA ARG A 532 16.46 -17.13 7.03
C ARG A 532 16.32 -16.18 5.85
N TYR A 533 16.26 -16.71 4.62
CA TYR A 533 16.01 -15.90 3.43
C TYR A 533 14.66 -15.20 3.50
N LEU A 534 13.59 -15.89 3.92
CA LEU A 534 12.27 -15.28 4.15
C LEU A 534 12.37 -14.10 5.13
N VAL A 535 13.00 -14.32 6.29
CA VAL A 535 13.17 -13.28 7.32
C VAL A 535 13.98 -12.08 6.78
N ASP A 536 14.97 -12.33 5.92
CA ASP A 536 15.74 -11.27 5.29
C ASP A 536 14.87 -10.41 4.35
N ARG A 537 14.03 -11.04 3.52
CA ARG A 537 13.09 -10.32 2.66
C ARG A 537 12.07 -9.50 3.45
N GLU A 538 11.52 -10.05 4.54
CA GLU A 538 10.61 -9.32 5.44
C GLU A 538 11.28 -8.11 6.11
N LYS A 539 12.54 -8.25 6.52
CA LYS A 539 13.35 -7.11 7.03
C LYS A 539 13.55 -6.05 5.97
N GLU A 540 13.78 -6.44 4.71
CA GLU A 540 13.93 -5.53 3.60
C GLU A 540 12.64 -4.75 3.32
N VAL A 541 11.47 -5.42 3.31
CA VAL A 541 10.16 -4.76 3.23
C VAL A 541 10.00 -3.72 4.34
N ALA A 542 10.30 -4.09 5.58
CA ALA A 542 10.20 -3.19 6.73
C ALA A 542 11.17 -1.99 6.62
N ARG A 543 12.38 -2.20 6.10
CA ARG A 543 13.38 -1.16 5.85
C ARG A 543 12.89 -0.17 4.79
N LEU A 544 12.43 -0.68 3.65
CA LEU A 544 11.94 0.12 2.53
C LEU A 544 10.68 0.90 2.90
N ARG A 545 9.74 0.27 3.64
CA ARG A 545 8.55 0.95 4.15
C ARG A 545 8.91 2.19 4.98
N ARG A 546 9.88 2.10 5.88
CA ARG A 546 10.36 3.26 6.67
C ARG A 546 10.98 4.36 5.81
N GLY A 547 11.58 4.00 4.67
CA GLY A 547 12.25 4.92 3.75
C GLY A 547 11.33 5.73 2.83
N VAL A 548 10.06 5.34 2.66
CA VAL A 548 9.11 5.94 1.69
C VAL A 548 8.98 7.46 1.86
N GLY A 549 8.97 7.96 3.11
CA GLY A 549 8.83 9.39 3.40
C GLY A 549 9.90 10.29 2.77
N ALA A 550 11.08 9.76 2.47
CA ALA A 550 12.16 10.53 1.83
C ALA A 550 11.84 10.81 0.35
N THR A 551 11.44 9.78 -0.40
CA THR A 551 11.05 9.91 -1.82
C THR A 551 9.71 10.61 -1.98
N TRP A 552 8.76 10.40 -1.07
CA TRP A 552 7.48 11.08 -1.03
C TRP A 552 7.60 12.60 -0.99
N ARG A 553 8.47 13.16 -0.11
CA ARG A 553 8.69 14.61 -0.03
C ARG A 553 9.13 15.23 -1.36
N GLY A 554 9.79 14.46 -2.22
CA GLY A 554 10.18 14.88 -3.57
C GLY A 554 9.00 15.15 -4.49
N VAL A 555 7.87 14.42 -4.31
CA VAL A 555 6.66 14.52 -5.14
C VAL A 555 5.58 15.37 -4.47
N ALA A 556 5.39 15.26 -3.17
CA ALA A 556 4.34 15.98 -2.43
C ALA A 556 4.64 17.46 -2.18
N GLY A 557 5.91 17.88 -2.29
CA GLY A 557 6.38 19.21 -1.90
C GLY A 557 5.82 20.34 -2.75
N ILE A 558 5.70 21.54 -2.15
CA ILE A 558 5.17 22.75 -2.82
C ILE A 558 5.96 23.13 -4.10
N ARG A 559 7.28 22.83 -4.13
CA ARG A 559 8.11 23.07 -5.32
C ARG A 559 7.68 22.22 -6.50
N PHE A 560 7.39 20.93 -6.26
CA PHE A 560 6.88 20.03 -7.28
C PHE A 560 5.55 20.56 -7.83
N ARG A 561 4.60 20.86 -6.95
CA ARG A 561 3.27 21.36 -7.31
C ARG A 561 3.34 22.65 -8.15
N ARG A 562 4.15 23.62 -7.73
CA ARG A 562 4.30 24.90 -8.46
C ARG A 562 4.94 24.70 -9.84
N THR A 563 5.96 23.85 -9.94
CA THR A 563 6.60 23.56 -11.23
C THR A 563 5.64 22.82 -12.15
N LEU A 564 4.89 21.82 -11.64
CA LEU A 564 3.90 21.09 -12.43
C LEU A 564 2.83 22.04 -12.97
N GLY A 565 2.28 22.93 -12.12
CA GLY A 565 1.28 23.92 -12.55
C GLY A 565 1.79 24.85 -13.65
N ARG A 566 3.03 25.35 -13.52
CA ARG A 566 3.66 26.20 -14.55
C ARG A 566 3.86 25.46 -15.88
N VAL A 567 4.40 24.23 -15.84
CA VAL A 567 4.66 23.42 -17.04
C VAL A 567 3.34 23.05 -17.73
N ALA A 568 2.35 22.63 -16.95
CA ALA A 568 1.04 22.28 -17.51
C ALA A 568 0.29 23.48 -18.12
N ALA A 569 0.46 24.68 -17.55
CA ALA A 569 -0.12 25.91 -18.09
C ALA A 569 0.57 26.42 -19.37
N GLY A 570 1.75 25.90 -19.69
CA GLY A 570 2.52 26.27 -20.89
C GLY A 570 2.12 25.50 -22.17
N LEU A 571 1.19 24.52 -22.07
CA LEU A 571 0.62 23.81 -23.24
C LEU A 571 -0.41 24.68 -23.94
#